data_897cebc51b7ffd31b006f9b9f1d27da6
#
_entry.id   897cebc51b7ffd31b006f9b9f1d27da6
#
_cell.length_a   1.000
_cell.length_b   1.000
_cell.length_c   1.000
_cell.angle_alpha   90.00
_cell.angle_beta   90.00
_cell.angle_gamma   90.00
#
_symmetry.space_group_name_H-M   'P 1'
#
loop_
_entity.id
_entity.type
_entity.pdbx_description
1 polymer ?
#
loop_
_entity_poly.entity_id
_entity_poly.type
_entity_poly.pdbx_seq_one_letter_code
_entity_poly.pdbx_strand_id
1 'polypeptide(L)'
;MVTADGVPLMVSLSRAKRKAKIRALLLVTPLFLFILVTFFIPIASMLLRSVDNEVVEETLSRTVPVLQGWDQTGDVIPDESVFVALHQDFVEGYKKKTIGSPGRRLNYEKPGFSSLFRKTARRSERFEPPYQAAFIKADKRWGDVTYWRVLKRESGPRTDSYYMTALDYEFNDIGERIAK
;
A
#
# COMPACT_ATOMS: atom_id res chain seq x y z
N MET A 1 -0.07 -58.10 26.10
CA MET A 1 -1.47 -58.33 25.69
C MET A 1 -1.59 -58.11 24.19
N VAL A 2 -2.11 -59.11 23.48
CA VAL A 2 -2.28 -59.13 22.03
C VAL A 2 -3.76 -59.35 21.75
N THR A 3 -4.31 -58.78 20.65
CA THR A 3 -5.68 -59.03 20.20
C THR A 3 -5.81 -60.43 19.65
N ALA A 4 -7.04 -60.96 19.47
CA ALA A 4 -7.32 -62.30 18.88
C ALA A 4 -6.64 -62.50 17.51
N ASP A 5 -6.34 -61.40 16.78
CA ASP A 5 -5.67 -61.40 15.49
C ASP A 5 -4.14 -61.24 15.56
N GLY A 6 -3.52 -61.43 16.76
CA GLY A 6 -2.06 -61.38 16.93
C GLY A 6 -1.42 -59.99 16.91
N VAL A 7 -2.21 -58.90 16.84
CA VAL A 7 -1.70 -57.52 16.78
C VAL A 7 -1.55 -56.94 18.18
N PRO A 8 -0.45 -56.24 18.52
CA PRO A 8 -0.28 -55.57 19.81
C PRO A 8 -1.43 -54.63 20.12
N LEU A 9 -2.03 -54.72 21.29
CA LEU A 9 -3.20 -53.92 21.71
C LEU A 9 -3.00 -52.40 21.54
N MET A 10 -1.80 -51.95 21.78
CA MET A 10 -1.44 -50.52 21.57
C MET A 10 -1.57 -50.04 20.12
N VAL A 11 -1.25 -50.93 19.16
CA VAL A 11 -1.33 -50.61 17.71
C VAL A 11 -2.77 -50.60 17.22
N SER A 12 -3.59 -51.57 17.69
CA SER A 12 -5.01 -51.63 17.33
C SER A 12 -5.81 -50.44 17.91
N LEU A 13 -5.53 -50.06 19.16
CA LEU A 13 -6.11 -48.90 19.81
C LEU A 13 -5.72 -47.59 19.14
N SER A 14 -4.45 -47.45 18.75
CA SER A 14 -4.00 -46.22 18.02
C SER A 14 -4.65 -46.08 16.64
N ARG A 15 -4.81 -47.20 15.93
CA ARG A 15 -5.52 -47.23 14.62
C ARG A 15 -7.03 -46.89 14.78
N ALA A 16 -7.68 -47.45 15.81
CA ALA A 16 -9.08 -47.18 16.11
C ALA A 16 -9.30 -45.69 16.47
N LYS A 17 -8.45 -45.13 17.35
CA LYS A 17 -8.46 -43.70 17.70
C LYS A 17 -8.20 -42.80 16.50
N ARG A 18 -7.27 -43.17 15.62
CA ARG A 18 -7.00 -42.39 14.38
C ARG A 18 -8.20 -42.39 13.43
N LYS A 19 -8.85 -43.58 13.23
CA LYS A 19 -10.08 -43.68 12.39
C LYS A 19 -11.22 -42.86 12.98
N ALA A 20 -11.42 -42.91 14.31
CA ALA A 20 -12.43 -42.10 14.99
C ALA A 20 -12.17 -40.59 14.83
N LYS A 21 -10.92 -40.15 15.01
CA LYS A 21 -10.52 -38.74 14.76
C LYS A 21 -10.78 -38.29 13.32
N ILE A 22 -10.41 -39.12 12.34
CA ILE A 22 -10.63 -38.79 10.91
C ILE A 22 -12.13 -38.67 10.60
N ARG A 23 -12.97 -39.60 11.11
CA ARG A 23 -14.42 -39.53 10.94
C ARG A 23 -15.00 -38.28 11.58
N ALA A 24 -14.59 -37.92 12.81
CA ALA A 24 -15.01 -36.70 13.46
C ALA A 24 -14.58 -35.45 12.67
N LEU A 25 -13.34 -35.45 12.14
CA LEU A 25 -12.83 -34.36 11.30
C LEU A 25 -13.68 -34.24 10.01
N LEU A 26 -13.96 -35.34 9.34
CA LEU A 26 -14.78 -35.36 8.11
C LEU A 26 -16.20 -34.80 8.35
N LEU A 27 -16.80 -35.05 9.53
CA LEU A 27 -18.11 -34.51 9.89
C LEU A 27 -18.09 -33.00 10.11
N VAL A 28 -16.98 -32.45 10.66
CA VAL A 28 -16.80 -31.03 10.93
C VAL A 28 -16.31 -30.25 9.69
N THR A 29 -15.60 -30.96 8.78
CA THR A 29 -14.97 -30.35 7.61
C THR A 29 -15.94 -29.52 6.75
N PRO A 30 -17.16 -29.98 6.41
CA PRO A 30 -18.06 -29.17 5.56
C PRO A 30 -18.42 -27.82 6.21
N LEU A 31 -18.71 -27.83 7.51
CA LEU A 31 -19.01 -26.61 8.25
C LEU A 31 -17.77 -25.70 8.34
N PHE A 32 -16.62 -26.28 8.62
CA PHE A 32 -15.36 -25.54 8.71
C PHE A 32 -14.99 -24.91 7.35
N LEU A 33 -15.11 -25.65 6.24
CA LEU A 33 -14.90 -25.14 4.90
C LEU A 33 -15.86 -24.01 4.55
N PHE A 34 -17.14 -24.16 4.93
CA PHE A 34 -18.12 -23.10 4.73
C PHE A 34 -17.70 -21.79 5.43
N ILE A 35 -17.31 -21.87 6.70
CA ILE A 35 -16.84 -20.71 7.46
C ILE A 35 -15.57 -20.13 6.82
N LEU A 36 -14.63 -20.97 6.43
CA LEU A 36 -13.36 -20.55 5.84
C LEU A 36 -13.58 -19.82 4.51
N VAL A 37 -14.43 -20.34 3.66
CA VAL A 37 -14.76 -19.72 2.35
C VAL A 37 -15.56 -18.44 2.55
N THR A 38 -16.59 -18.45 3.42
CA THR A 38 -17.53 -17.34 3.53
C THR A 38 -16.98 -16.16 4.34
N PHE A 39 -16.11 -16.41 5.31
CA PHE A 39 -15.59 -15.37 6.21
C PHE A 39 -14.10 -15.13 6.04
N PHE A 40 -13.29 -16.18 6.07
CA PHE A 40 -11.83 -16.01 6.08
C PHE A 40 -11.29 -15.48 4.75
N ILE A 41 -11.78 -15.98 3.62
CA ILE A 41 -11.33 -15.52 2.30
C ILE A 41 -11.67 -14.03 2.06
N PRO A 42 -12.89 -13.52 2.31
CA PRO A 42 -13.17 -12.10 2.19
C PRO A 42 -12.34 -11.22 3.14
N ILE A 43 -12.16 -11.64 4.39
CA ILE A 43 -11.33 -10.90 5.35
C ILE A 43 -9.88 -10.84 4.86
N ALA A 44 -9.31 -11.97 4.46
CA ALA A 44 -7.95 -12.03 3.94
C ALA A 44 -7.78 -11.17 2.67
N SER A 45 -8.76 -11.20 1.76
CA SER A 45 -8.72 -10.37 0.55
C SER A 45 -8.82 -8.87 0.85
N MET A 46 -9.59 -8.46 1.87
CA MET A 46 -9.62 -7.05 2.32
C MET A 46 -8.26 -6.62 2.92
N LEU A 47 -7.65 -7.49 3.73
CA LEU A 47 -6.33 -7.22 4.29
C LEU A 47 -5.25 -7.11 3.20
N LEU A 48 -5.28 -7.98 2.20
CA LEU A 48 -4.35 -7.92 1.07
C LEU A 48 -4.54 -6.64 0.24
N ARG A 49 -5.79 -6.23 0.01
CA ARG A 49 -6.09 -4.96 -0.69
C ARG A 49 -5.66 -3.73 0.09
N SER A 50 -5.56 -3.80 1.42
CA SER A 50 -5.11 -2.66 2.22
C SER A 50 -3.62 -2.36 2.08
N VAL A 51 -2.82 -3.32 1.62
CA VAL A 51 -1.40 -3.08 1.27
C VAL A 51 -1.20 -2.64 -0.16
N ASP A 52 -2.23 -2.73 -0.99
CA ASP A 52 -2.18 -2.40 -2.40
C ASP A 52 -2.17 -0.88 -2.61
N ASN A 53 -1.17 -0.37 -3.31
CA ASN A 53 -0.93 1.06 -3.48
C ASN A 53 -0.59 1.44 -4.93
N GLU A 54 -1.04 0.64 -5.88
CA GLU A 54 -0.76 0.82 -7.32
C GLU A 54 -1.23 2.17 -7.86
N VAL A 55 -2.24 2.78 -7.23
CA VAL A 55 -2.86 4.05 -7.68
C VAL A 55 -1.85 5.19 -7.87
N VAL A 56 -0.83 5.27 -7.00
CA VAL A 56 0.20 6.32 -7.09
C VAL A 56 1.14 6.00 -8.25
N GLU A 57 1.64 4.76 -8.32
CA GLU A 57 2.55 4.30 -9.36
C GLU A 57 1.92 4.38 -10.76
N GLU A 58 0.68 3.90 -10.92
CA GLU A 58 -0.04 3.93 -12.20
C GLU A 58 -0.27 5.35 -12.71
N THR A 59 -0.64 6.28 -11.81
CA THR A 59 -0.94 7.66 -12.21
C THR A 59 0.31 8.50 -12.41
N LEU A 60 1.38 8.23 -11.64
CA LEU A 60 2.65 8.95 -11.68
C LEU A 60 3.78 8.06 -12.27
N SER A 61 3.47 7.35 -13.33
CA SER A 61 4.33 6.29 -13.89
C SER A 61 5.68 6.80 -14.41
N ARG A 62 5.80 8.08 -14.79
CA ARG A 62 7.06 8.70 -15.17
C ARG A 62 7.80 9.29 -13.97
N THR A 63 7.04 9.85 -13.04
CA THR A 63 7.60 10.51 -11.84
C THR A 63 8.23 9.50 -10.89
N VAL A 64 7.55 8.37 -10.64
CA VAL A 64 7.99 7.39 -9.63
C VAL A 64 9.38 6.85 -9.89
N PRO A 65 9.75 6.37 -11.09
CA PRO A 65 11.11 5.86 -11.34
C PRO A 65 12.20 6.91 -11.13
N VAL A 66 11.96 8.15 -11.54
CA VAL A 66 12.92 9.25 -11.39
C VAL A 66 13.04 9.67 -9.92
N LEU A 67 11.91 9.73 -9.21
CA LEU A 67 11.86 10.10 -7.79
C LEU A 67 12.57 9.07 -6.89
N GLN A 68 12.60 7.79 -7.26
CA GLN A 68 13.32 6.77 -6.49
C GLN A 68 14.82 7.04 -6.42
N GLY A 69 15.40 7.69 -7.44
CA GLY A 69 16.82 8.09 -7.46
C GLY A 69 17.14 9.32 -6.60
N TRP A 70 16.12 10.07 -6.14
CA TRP A 70 16.34 11.25 -5.31
C TRP A 70 16.77 10.88 -3.89
N ASP A 71 17.80 11.57 -3.35
CA ASP A 71 18.23 11.42 -1.96
C ASP A 71 17.31 12.21 -1.02
N GLN A 72 16.58 11.48 -0.19
CA GLN A 72 15.62 12.04 0.75
C GLN A 72 16.22 12.43 2.12
N THR A 73 17.51 12.15 2.36
CA THR A 73 18.17 12.38 3.66
C THR A 73 18.47 13.85 3.91
N GLY A 74 18.69 14.62 2.83
CA GLY A 74 18.90 16.07 2.89
C GLY A 74 17.60 16.87 2.88
N ASP A 75 17.70 18.17 3.19
CA ASP A 75 16.58 19.12 3.12
C ASP A 75 16.47 19.80 1.74
N VAL A 76 16.84 19.08 0.70
CA VAL A 76 16.80 19.56 -0.69
C VAL A 76 15.69 18.84 -1.43
N ILE A 77 14.80 19.61 -2.06
CA ILE A 77 13.75 19.05 -2.94
C ILE A 77 14.36 18.40 -4.18
N PRO A 78 13.63 17.49 -4.86
CA PRO A 78 14.11 16.87 -6.10
C PRO A 78 14.53 17.90 -7.15
N ASP A 79 15.39 17.46 -8.06
CA ASP A 79 15.85 18.27 -9.18
C ASP A 79 14.77 18.46 -10.28
N GLU A 80 15.10 19.26 -11.28
CA GLU A 80 14.20 19.57 -12.40
C GLU A 80 13.74 18.32 -13.15
N SER A 81 14.52 17.25 -13.21
CA SER A 81 14.14 16.01 -13.92
C SER A 81 12.88 15.38 -13.37
N VAL A 82 12.73 15.38 -12.03
CA VAL A 82 11.53 14.90 -11.35
C VAL A 82 10.32 15.79 -11.68
N PHE A 83 10.51 17.10 -11.70
CA PHE A 83 9.43 18.04 -12.06
C PHE A 83 9.00 17.95 -13.52
N VAL A 84 9.93 17.65 -14.44
CA VAL A 84 9.61 17.36 -15.85
C VAL A 84 8.70 16.11 -15.94
N ALA A 85 9.08 15.03 -15.29
CA ALA A 85 8.28 13.81 -15.25
C ALA A 85 6.90 14.05 -14.61
N LEU A 86 6.88 14.76 -13.47
CA LEU A 86 5.67 15.11 -12.74
C LEU A 86 4.73 15.98 -13.59
N HIS A 87 5.26 16.92 -14.35
CA HIS A 87 4.47 17.74 -15.26
C HIS A 87 3.74 16.88 -16.31
N GLN A 88 4.45 15.95 -16.93
CA GLN A 88 3.86 15.04 -17.94
C GLN A 88 2.74 14.20 -17.33
N ASP A 89 2.97 13.61 -16.16
CA ASP A 89 1.97 12.81 -15.45
C ASP A 89 0.75 13.65 -15.01
N PHE A 90 0.97 14.90 -14.59
CA PHE A 90 -0.13 15.80 -14.21
C PHE A 90 -0.99 16.22 -15.38
N VAL A 91 -0.39 16.55 -16.53
CA VAL A 91 -1.12 16.89 -17.75
C VAL A 91 -1.94 15.69 -18.24
N GLU A 92 -1.33 14.51 -18.29
CA GLU A 92 -2.02 13.29 -18.70
C GLU A 92 -3.11 12.88 -17.71
N GLY A 93 -2.81 12.87 -16.42
CA GLY A 93 -3.74 12.51 -15.35
C GLY A 93 -4.90 13.50 -15.21
N TYR A 94 -4.69 14.77 -15.54
CA TYR A 94 -5.77 15.75 -15.61
C TYR A 94 -6.73 15.47 -16.76
N LYS A 95 -6.20 15.20 -17.96
CA LYS A 95 -7.00 14.83 -19.15
C LYS A 95 -7.80 13.53 -18.92
N LYS A 96 -7.17 12.53 -18.30
CA LYS A 96 -7.81 11.24 -17.96
C LYS A 96 -8.69 11.30 -16.71
N LYS A 97 -8.69 12.42 -15.97
CA LYS A 97 -9.39 12.61 -14.69
C LYS A 97 -8.92 11.65 -13.57
N THR A 98 -7.71 11.10 -13.66
CA THR A 98 -7.15 10.14 -12.69
C THR A 98 -6.34 10.82 -11.59
N ILE A 99 -5.80 12.03 -11.82
CA ILE A 99 -4.87 12.72 -10.92
C ILE A 99 -5.41 12.95 -9.49
N GLY A 100 -6.71 12.95 -9.32
CA GLY A 100 -7.34 13.10 -8.01
C GLY A 100 -7.19 11.90 -7.09
N SER A 101 -6.97 10.71 -7.64
CA SER A 101 -6.89 9.45 -6.87
C SER A 101 -5.60 9.35 -6.05
N PRO A 102 -4.38 9.52 -6.62
CA PRO A 102 -3.16 9.57 -5.81
C PRO A 102 -3.18 10.71 -4.80
N GLY A 103 -3.72 11.89 -5.16
CA GLY A 103 -3.87 12.99 -4.20
C GLY A 103 -4.73 12.63 -2.99
N ARG A 104 -5.80 11.86 -3.15
CA ARG A 104 -6.61 11.35 -2.04
C ARG A 104 -5.85 10.30 -1.23
N ARG A 105 -5.17 9.37 -1.90
CA ARG A 105 -4.38 8.33 -1.22
C ARG A 105 -3.29 8.96 -0.34
N LEU A 106 -2.49 9.83 -0.89
CA LEU A 106 -1.42 10.53 -0.16
C LEU A 106 -1.93 11.43 0.96
N ASN A 107 -3.17 11.91 0.85
CA ASN A 107 -3.78 12.77 1.87
C ASN A 107 -4.07 12.03 3.19
N TYR A 108 -4.11 10.69 3.20
CA TYR A 108 -4.16 9.89 4.43
C TYR A 108 -2.86 9.95 5.21
N GLU A 109 -1.73 10.05 4.50
CA GLU A 109 -0.40 10.13 5.12
C GLU A 109 -0.06 11.55 5.59
N LYS A 110 -0.33 12.52 4.73
CA LYS A 110 -0.11 13.94 5.05
C LYS A 110 -1.27 14.78 4.51
N PRO A 111 -2.00 15.47 5.39
CA PRO A 111 -3.08 16.35 4.97
C PRO A 111 -2.61 17.42 3.99
N GLY A 112 -3.44 17.71 2.99
CA GLY A 112 -3.16 18.75 2.00
C GLY A 112 -2.82 18.22 0.59
N PHE A 113 -2.42 16.97 0.42
CA PHE A 113 -2.13 16.38 -0.89
C PHE A 113 -3.32 16.45 -1.84
N SER A 114 -4.52 16.17 -1.39
CA SER A 114 -5.71 16.20 -2.22
C SER A 114 -5.98 17.57 -2.86
N SER A 115 -5.77 18.64 -2.09
CA SER A 115 -5.90 20.01 -2.60
C SER A 115 -4.72 20.43 -3.48
N LEU A 116 -3.50 20.01 -3.10
CA LEU A 116 -2.28 20.25 -3.83
C LEU A 116 -2.37 19.70 -5.26
N PHE A 117 -2.69 18.42 -5.38
CA PHE A 117 -2.82 17.74 -6.67
C PHE A 117 -3.90 18.37 -7.55
N ARG A 118 -5.10 18.59 -7.02
CA ARG A 118 -6.19 19.21 -7.79
C ARG A 118 -5.89 20.63 -8.24
N LYS A 119 -5.26 21.44 -7.39
CA LYS A 119 -4.92 22.83 -7.71
C LYS A 119 -3.83 22.89 -8.77
N THR A 120 -2.80 22.06 -8.64
CA THR A 120 -1.68 21.99 -9.57
C THR A 120 -2.13 21.46 -10.93
N ALA A 121 -2.88 20.34 -10.95
CA ALA A 121 -3.35 19.71 -12.17
C ALA A 121 -4.17 20.66 -13.07
N ARG A 122 -5.02 21.50 -12.49
CA ARG A 122 -5.79 22.51 -13.26
C ARG A 122 -4.95 23.54 -13.97
N ARG A 123 -3.69 23.71 -13.55
CA ARG A 123 -2.76 24.72 -14.08
C ARG A 123 -1.64 24.09 -14.90
N SER A 124 -1.41 22.79 -14.78
CA SER A 124 -0.24 22.09 -15.32
C SER A 124 -0.06 22.27 -16.82
N GLU A 125 -1.15 22.32 -17.60
CA GLU A 125 -1.07 22.55 -19.06
C GLU A 125 -0.46 23.91 -19.47
N ARG A 126 -0.41 24.87 -18.52
CA ARG A 126 0.14 26.22 -18.75
C ARG A 126 1.53 26.40 -18.16
N PHE A 127 2.13 25.33 -17.63
CA PHE A 127 3.47 25.42 -17.07
C PHE A 127 4.50 25.45 -18.18
N GLU A 128 5.49 26.31 -18.00
CA GLU A 128 6.66 26.44 -18.86
C GLU A 128 7.92 26.14 -18.06
N PRO A 129 8.97 25.62 -18.69
CA PRO A 129 10.25 25.41 -18.02
C PRO A 129 10.84 26.72 -17.46
N PRO A 130 11.52 26.71 -16.34
CA PRO A 130 11.79 25.54 -15.47
C PRO A 130 10.54 25.12 -14.66
N TYR A 131 10.21 23.83 -14.74
CA TYR A 131 8.99 23.30 -14.10
C TYR A 131 9.04 23.34 -12.57
N GLN A 132 10.22 23.14 -11.98
CA GLN A 132 10.37 23.29 -10.53
C GLN A 132 9.82 24.63 -10.04
N ALA A 133 10.23 25.73 -10.66
CA ALA A 133 9.76 27.07 -10.33
C ALA A 133 8.24 27.23 -10.59
N ALA A 134 7.74 26.65 -11.69
CA ALA A 134 6.32 26.71 -12.05
C ALA A 134 5.44 25.98 -11.02
N PHE A 135 5.86 24.80 -10.56
CA PHE A 135 5.15 24.04 -9.53
C PHE A 135 5.15 24.78 -8.18
N ILE A 136 6.28 25.30 -7.73
CA ILE A 136 6.40 26.06 -6.47
C ILE A 136 5.55 27.35 -6.54
N LYS A 137 5.53 28.02 -7.68
CA LYS A 137 4.67 29.19 -7.92
C LYS A 137 3.18 28.83 -7.89
N ALA A 138 2.81 27.67 -8.39
CA ALA A 138 1.43 27.19 -8.36
C ALA A 138 0.97 26.86 -6.93
N ASP A 139 1.86 26.22 -6.14
CA ASP A 139 1.62 25.95 -4.72
C ASP A 139 2.95 25.76 -3.97
N LYS A 140 3.14 26.55 -2.91
CA LYS A 140 4.40 26.58 -2.13
C LYS A 140 4.77 25.21 -1.50
N ARG A 141 3.80 24.31 -1.29
CA ARG A 141 4.04 22.97 -0.76
C ARG A 141 4.94 22.11 -1.65
N TRP A 142 5.07 22.40 -2.94
CA TRP A 142 6.05 21.76 -3.81
C TRP A 142 7.50 22.13 -3.48
N GLY A 143 7.72 23.20 -2.71
CA GLY A 143 9.03 23.55 -2.14
C GLY A 143 9.31 22.93 -0.78
N ASP A 144 8.37 22.18 -0.20
CA ASP A 144 8.51 21.53 1.10
C ASP A 144 8.95 20.07 0.91
N VAL A 145 10.15 19.74 1.37
CA VAL A 145 10.77 18.41 1.25
C VAL A 145 9.93 17.31 1.90
N THR A 146 9.11 17.64 2.90
CA THR A 146 8.29 16.65 3.61
C THR A 146 7.22 16.05 2.70
N TYR A 147 6.66 16.82 1.76
CA TYR A 147 5.73 16.31 0.75
C TYR A 147 6.40 15.34 -0.20
N TRP A 148 7.65 15.59 -0.59
CA TRP A 148 8.42 14.71 -1.46
C TRP A 148 8.83 13.41 -0.78
N ARG A 149 9.19 13.46 0.50
CA ARG A 149 9.47 12.26 1.31
C ARG A 149 8.24 11.35 1.39
N VAL A 150 7.06 11.92 1.66
CA VAL A 150 5.81 11.15 1.67
C VAL A 150 5.50 10.60 0.29
N LEU A 151 5.63 11.41 -0.77
CA LEU A 151 5.39 10.95 -2.14
C LEU A 151 6.32 9.80 -2.52
N LYS A 152 7.62 9.89 -2.20
CA LYS A 152 8.60 8.83 -2.47
C LYS A 152 8.27 7.55 -1.69
N ARG A 153 7.99 7.64 -0.40
CA ARG A 153 7.63 6.50 0.44
C ARG A 153 6.39 5.76 -0.06
N GLU A 154 5.37 6.53 -0.43
CA GLU A 154 4.08 5.99 -0.86
C GLU A 154 3.98 5.78 -2.37
N SER A 155 5.07 5.90 -3.11
CA SER A 155 5.07 5.68 -4.56
C SER A 155 5.28 4.22 -4.97
N GLY A 156 5.57 3.34 -4.01
CA GLY A 156 5.69 1.91 -4.28
C GLY A 156 4.35 1.22 -4.49
N PRO A 157 4.33 0.03 -5.14
CA PRO A 157 3.10 -0.72 -5.41
C PRO A 157 2.46 -1.29 -4.14
N ARG A 158 3.18 -1.30 -3.03
CA ARG A 158 2.70 -1.78 -1.73
C ARG A 158 3.03 -0.79 -0.64
N THR A 159 2.15 -0.68 0.35
CA THR A 159 2.35 0.13 1.55
C THR A 159 1.98 -0.65 2.81
N ASP A 160 2.68 -0.40 3.90
CA ASP A 160 2.35 -0.92 5.24
C ASP A 160 1.72 0.16 6.14
N SER A 161 1.51 1.37 5.64
CA SER A 161 1.05 2.55 6.40
C SER A 161 -0.23 2.28 7.18
N TYR A 162 -1.20 1.57 6.60
CA TYR A 162 -2.46 1.25 7.28
C TYR A 162 -2.25 0.32 8.47
N TYR A 163 -1.35 -0.67 8.35
CA TYR A 163 -1.02 -1.57 9.46
C TYR A 163 -0.24 -0.84 10.55
N MET A 164 0.70 0.03 10.15
CA MET A 164 1.44 0.86 11.10
C MET A 164 0.49 1.75 11.90
N THR A 165 -0.45 2.43 11.23
CA THR A 165 -1.46 3.25 11.90
C THR A 165 -2.35 2.42 12.84
N ALA A 166 -2.75 1.21 12.44
CA ALA A 166 -3.53 0.30 13.28
C ALA A 166 -2.77 -0.22 14.51
N LEU A 167 -1.44 -0.19 14.48
CA LEU A 167 -0.54 -0.56 15.59
C LEU A 167 -0.09 0.67 16.39
N ASP A 168 -0.72 1.83 16.23
CA ASP A 168 -0.37 3.10 16.88
C ASP A 168 1.05 3.61 16.55
N TYR A 169 1.52 3.32 15.33
CA TYR A 169 2.73 3.92 14.79
C TYR A 169 2.39 5.00 13.78
N GLU A 170 3.26 6.01 13.70
CA GLU A 170 3.22 7.04 12.65
C GLU A 170 4.62 7.30 12.09
N PHE A 171 4.69 7.98 10.95
CA PHE A 171 5.95 8.41 10.37
C PHE A 171 6.19 9.87 10.73
N ASN A 172 7.38 10.17 11.27
CA ASN A 172 7.81 11.56 11.47
C ASN A 172 8.17 12.25 10.13
N ASP A 173 8.48 13.55 10.18
CA ASP A 173 8.80 14.34 8.97
C ASP A 173 10.05 13.86 8.21
N ILE A 174 10.92 13.07 8.84
CA ILE A 174 12.09 12.45 8.21
C ILE A 174 11.83 11.02 7.72
N GLY A 175 10.61 10.50 7.93
CA GLY A 175 10.20 9.18 7.46
C GLY A 175 10.54 8.02 8.37
N GLU A 176 10.94 8.27 9.62
CA GLU A 176 11.17 7.24 10.63
C GLU A 176 9.88 6.85 11.33
N ARG A 177 9.78 5.58 11.72
CA ARG A 177 8.64 5.05 12.46
C ARG A 177 8.75 5.44 13.94
N ILE A 178 7.74 6.13 14.43
CA ILE A 178 7.60 6.51 15.83
C ILE A 178 6.28 5.96 16.39
N ALA A 179 6.28 5.56 17.66
CA ALA A 179 5.04 5.22 18.36
C ALA A 179 4.27 6.51 18.67
N LYS A 180 2.95 6.47 18.53
CA LYS A 180 2.06 7.58 18.90
C LYS A 180 1.97 7.76 20.40
#